data_6cb3b94fbd595e4d1ba73fe6e9370aa1
#
_entry.id   6cb3b94fbd595e4d1ba73fe6e9370aa1
#
_cell.length_a   1.000
_cell.length_b   1.000
_cell.length_c   1.000
_cell.angle_alpha   90.00
_cell.angle_beta   90.00
_cell.angle_gamma   90.00
#
_symmetry.space_group_name_H-M   'P 1'
#
loop_
_entity.id
_entity.type
_entity.pdbx_description
1 polymer ?
#
loop_
_entity_poly.entity_id
_entity_poly.type
_entity_poly.pdbx_seq_one_letter_code
_entity_poly.pdbx_strand_id
1 'polypeptide(L)'
;MEEYEHRATGAMHYHLDCDNPENVFLVAFRTVPMDSTGVAHILEHTALCGSEKYPVRDPFFMMIRRSLNTFMNAMTSSDWTAYPFASKNEKDFNNLLQVYLDATFFSRLHELDFAQEGHRLEFAEPENSDSDLLYKGVVYNEMKGAMSSPNNTLWQMMTKHLFPTTTYHYNSGGEPSDIPDLSYQQLLKFYQSHYHPSNAVFMTFGDIPAAEHHASFESLALSRFERLDICLLYTSPSPRDLTTS
;
A
#
# COMPACT_ATOMS: atom_id res chain seq x y z
N MET A 1 -6.62 -22.49 10.22
CA MET A 1 -5.65 -21.51 9.63
C MET A 1 -4.39 -22.27 9.33
N GLU A 2 -3.91 -22.13 8.12
CA GLU A 2 -2.69 -22.75 7.61
C GLU A 2 -1.66 -21.65 7.33
N GLU A 3 -0.39 -21.96 7.58
CA GLU A 3 0.73 -21.03 7.40
C GLU A 3 1.74 -21.63 6.42
N TYR A 4 2.14 -20.83 5.43
CA TYR A 4 3.06 -21.24 4.38
C TYR A 4 4.14 -20.19 4.16
N GLU A 5 5.34 -20.64 3.82
CA GLU A 5 6.45 -19.80 3.38
C GLU A 5 6.83 -20.17 1.95
N HIS A 6 6.90 -19.17 1.06
CA HIS A 6 7.43 -19.35 -0.28
C HIS A 6 8.96 -19.44 -0.22
N ARG A 7 9.53 -20.61 -0.53
CA ARG A 7 10.95 -20.92 -0.31
C ARG A 7 11.92 -19.98 -1.03
N ALA A 8 11.60 -19.60 -2.28
CA ALA A 8 12.49 -18.78 -3.09
C ALA A 8 12.52 -17.31 -2.66
N THR A 9 11.43 -16.77 -2.14
CA THR A 9 11.34 -15.33 -1.79
C THR A 9 11.19 -15.06 -0.30
N GLY A 10 10.74 -16.06 0.50
CA GLY A 10 10.40 -15.87 1.91
C GLY A 10 9.06 -15.19 2.16
N ALA A 11 8.22 -15.02 1.12
CA ALA A 11 6.87 -14.51 1.28
C ALA A 11 6.03 -15.42 2.17
N MET A 12 5.32 -14.84 3.15
CA MET A 12 4.43 -15.59 4.04
C MET A 12 3.01 -15.60 3.49
N HIS A 13 2.33 -16.73 3.61
CA HIS A 13 0.92 -16.86 3.26
C HIS A 13 0.14 -17.53 4.41
N TYR A 14 -0.90 -16.85 4.87
CA TYR A 14 -1.87 -17.35 5.84
C TYR A 14 -3.19 -17.65 5.13
N HIS A 15 -3.61 -18.92 5.16
CA HIS A 15 -4.87 -19.37 4.56
C HIS A 15 -5.87 -19.74 5.65
N LEU A 16 -7.08 -19.18 5.56
CA LEU A 16 -8.21 -19.57 6.40
C LEU A 16 -9.19 -20.35 5.52
N ASP A 17 -9.00 -21.67 5.46
CA ASP A 17 -9.91 -22.60 4.79
C ASP A 17 -11.30 -22.58 5.47
N CYS A 18 -12.32 -22.33 4.68
CA CYS A 18 -13.69 -22.19 5.14
C CYS A 18 -14.67 -22.53 4.01
N ASP A 19 -15.71 -23.32 4.31
CA ASP A 19 -16.81 -23.62 3.38
C ASP A 19 -17.68 -22.35 3.18
N ASN A 20 -17.11 -21.37 2.49
CA ASN A 20 -17.73 -20.10 2.17
C ASN A 20 -17.33 -19.66 0.76
N PRO A 21 -18.30 -19.48 -0.16
CA PRO A 21 -18.00 -19.07 -1.54
C PRO A 21 -17.52 -17.62 -1.67
N GLU A 22 -17.56 -16.81 -0.60
CA GLU A 22 -16.96 -15.49 -0.59
C GLU A 22 -15.48 -15.59 -0.31
N ASN A 23 -14.70 -15.62 -1.38
CA ASN A 23 -13.25 -15.68 -1.29
C ASN A 23 -12.66 -14.29 -1.08
N VAL A 24 -11.73 -14.19 -0.13
CA VAL A 24 -11.01 -12.96 0.22
C VAL A 24 -9.53 -13.13 -0.07
N PHE A 25 -8.93 -12.11 -0.63
CA PHE A 25 -7.49 -11.97 -0.80
C PHE A 25 -7.00 -10.68 -0.14
N LEU A 26 -5.80 -10.73 0.40
CA LEU A 26 -5.07 -9.57 0.86
C LEU A 26 -3.58 -9.79 0.63
N VAL A 27 -2.89 -8.80 0.09
CA VAL A 27 -1.43 -8.69 0.18
C VAL A 27 -1.08 -7.45 0.99
N ALA A 28 -0.21 -7.61 1.99
CA ALA A 28 0.26 -6.54 2.84
C ALA A 28 1.79 -6.46 2.83
N PHE A 29 2.30 -5.24 2.88
CA PHE A 29 3.73 -4.94 3.01
C PHE A 29 3.97 -4.20 4.32
N ARG A 30 5.10 -4.46 4.99
CA ARG A 30 5.57 -3.59 6.05
C ARG A 30 6.09 -2.31 5.41
N THR A 31 5.42 -1.19 5.67
CA THR A 31 5.76 0.13 5.13
C THR A 31 6.04 1.07 6.29
N VAL A 32 7.29 1.04 6.76
CA VAL A 32 7.73 1.77 7.95
C VAL A 32 8.22 3.16 7.55
N PRO A 33 7.43 4.22 7.72
CA PRO A 33 7.87 5.58 7.40
C PRO A 33 8.93 6.06 8.39
N MET A 34 9.87 6.85 7.90
CA MET A 34 10.93 7.49 8.68
C MET A 34 10.78 9.02 8.73
N ASP A 35 9.67 9.53 8.19
CA ASP A 35 9.27 10.94 8.20
C ASP A 35 7.76 11.05 8.04
N SER A 36 7.23 12.27 8.01
CA SER A 36 5.79 12.54 7.84
C SER A 36 5.43 13.03 6.43
N THR A 37 6.24 12.70 5.42
CA THR A 37 5.93 13.07 4.01
C THR A 37 4.78 12.28 3.41
N GLY A 38 4.30 11.23 4.09
CA GLY A 38 3.21 10.38 3.61
C GLY A 38 3.61 9.47 2.44
N VAL A 39 4.90 9.13 2.32
CA VAL A 39 5.42 8.32 1.20
C VAL A 39 4.68 7.00 1.04
N ALA A 40 4.32 6.32 2.15
CA ALA A 40 3.58 5.05 2.11
C ALA A 40 2.16 5.23 1.57
N HIS A 41 1.46 6.29 1.97
CA HIS A 41 0.10 6.61 1.54
C HIS A 41 0.07 7.06 0.07
N ILE A 42 0.98 7.95 -0.32
CA ILE A 42 1.09 8.39 -1.72
C ILE A 42 1.46 7.21 -2.64
N LEU A 43 2.31 6.29 -2.15
CA LEU A 43 2.64 5.08 -2.89
C LEU A 43 1.44 4.13 -3.01
N GLU A 44 0.62 3.98 -1.96
CA GLU A 44 -0.62 3.20 -2.03
C GLU A 44 -1.49 3.65 -3.21
N HIS A 45 -1.75 4.95 -3.32
CA HIS A 45 -2.52 5.54 -4.42
C HIS A 45 -1.81 5.34 -5.77
N THR A 46 -0.54 5.70 -5.86
CA THR A 46 0.21 5.68 -7.12
C THR A 46 0.42 4.27 -7.66
N ALA A 47 0.56 3.26 -6.78
CA ALA A 47 0.71 1.86 -7.19
C ALA A 47 -0.50 1.34 -7.97
N LEU A 48 -1.69 1.87 -7.71
CA LEU A 48 -2.94 1.48 -8.36
C LEU A 48 -3.24 2.24 -9.66
N CYS A 49 -2.41 3.22 -10.04
CA CYS A 49 -2.63 4.04 -11.22
C CYS A 49 -2.28 3.37 -12.55
N GLY A 50 -1.58 2.21 -12.51
CA GLY A 50 -1.24 1.41 -13.69
C GLY A 50 -0.01 0.54 -13.47
N SER A 51 0.04 -0.56 -14.18
CA SER A 51 1.05 -1.60 -13.98
C SER A 51 1.58 -2.15 -15.32
N GLU A 52 2.53 -3.07 -15.24
CA GLU A 52 3.20 -3.63 -16.42
C GLU A 52 2.20 -4.29 -17.39
N LYS A 53 1.35 -5.17 -16.88
CA LYS A 53 0.36 -5.92 -17.64
C LYS A 53 -0.91 -5.10 -17.91
N TYR A 54 -1.24 -4.17 -17.04
CA TYR A 54 -2.40 -3.30 -17.16
C TYR A 54 -1.97 -1.82 -17.25
N PRO A 55 -1.38 -1.40 -18.39
CA PRO A 55 -0.83 -0.06 -18.57
C PRO A 55 -1.93 0.97 -18.90
N VAL A 56 -3.04 0.88 -18.21
CA VAL A 56 -4.19 1.80 -18.32
C VAL A 56 -4.26 2.64 -17.06
N ARG A 57 -4.81 3.83 -17.20
CA ARG A 57 -5.00 4.71 -16.06
C ARG A 57 -6.13 4.18 -15.17
N ASP A 58 -5.85 4.14 -13.88
CA ASP A 58 -6.82 3.81 -12.81
C ASP A 58 -7.54 2.46 -13.00
N PRO A 59 -6.83 1.34 -13.25
CA PRO A 59 -7.47 0.03 -13.41
C PRO A 59 -8.27 -0.35 -12.16
N PHE A 60 -7.84 0.07 -10.98
CA PHE A 60 -8.52 -0.15 -9.71
C PHE A 60 -9.93 0.45 -9.70
N PHE A 61 -10.10 1.73 -10.04
CA PHE A 61 -11.42 2.37 -10.08
C PHE A 61 -12.32 1.82 -11.20
N MET A 62 -11.72 1.32 -12.28
CA MET A 62 -12.47 0.62 -13.31
C MET A 62 -13.04 -0.70 -12.79
N MET A 63 -12.25 -1.46 -12.01
CA MET A 63 -12.66 -2.75 -11.46
C MET A 63 -13.73 -2.58 -10.35
N ILE A 64 -13.61 -1.59 -9.47
CA ILE A 64 -14.65 -1.29 -8.46
C ILE A 64 -16.04 -1.17 -9.09
N ARG A 65 -16.13 -0.57 -10.28
CA ARG A 65 -17.41 -0.31 -10.95
C ARG A 65 -17.89 -1.44 -11.86
N ARG A 66 -17.01 -2.37 -12.26
CA ARG A 66 -17.28 -3.33 -13.34
C ARG A 66 -17.08 -4.79 -12.95
N SER A 67 -16.40 -5.07 -11.88
CA SER A 67 -16.24 -6.43 -11.35
C SER A 67 -17.44 -6.84 -10.48
N LEU A 68 -17.49 -8.12 -10.13
CA LEU A 68 -18.48 -8.69 -9.22
C LEU A 68 -17.97 -8.69 -7.77
N ASN A 69 -17.02 -7.82 -7.46
CA ASN A 69 -16.45 -7.71 -6.13
C ASN A 69 -17.53 -7.45 -5.07
N THR A 70 -17.35 -8.03 -3.91
CA THR A 70 -18.14 -7.72 -2.70
C THR A 70 -17.40 -6.72 -1.82
N PHE A 71 -16.09 -6.62 -1.99
CA PHE A 71 -15.23 -5.64 -1.33
C PHE A 71 -13.97 -5.40 -2.16
N MET A 72 -13.55 -4.15 -2.29
CA MET A 72 -12.25 -3.74 -2.85
C MET A 72 -11.75 -2.51 -2.10
N ASN A 73 -10.49 -2.52 -1.68
CA ASN A 73 -9.88 -1.36 -1.04
C ASN A 73 -8.36 -1.40 -1.18
N ALA A 74 -7.73 -0.31 -0.76
CA ALA A 74 -6.34 -0.21 -0.36
C ALA A 74 -6.29 0.56 0.94
N MET A 75 -5.32 0.29 1.80
CA MET A 75 -5.25 0.87 3.14
C MET A 75 -3.80 1.03 3.57
N THR A 76 -3.45 2.21 4.06
CA THR A 76 -2.17 2.49 4.73
C THR A 76 -2.41 2.73 6.22
N SER A 77 -1.67 2.02 7.05
CA SER A 77 -1.60 2.21 8.50
C SER A 77 -0.24 2.77 8.90
N SER A 78 0.04 2.81 10.20
CA SER A 78 1.28 3.40 10.71
C SER A 78 2.55 2.66 10.27
N ASP A 79 2.46 1.37 9.98
CA ASP A 79 3.62 0.51 9.71
C ASP A 79 3.37 -0.59 8.65
N TRP A 80 2.20 -0.56 8.00
CA TRP A 80 1.87 -1.46 6.91
C TRP A 80 0.95 -0.81 5.88
N THR A 81 1.01 -1.32 4.67
CA THR A 81 0.06 -1.00 3.58
C THR A 81 -0.50 -2.29 3.03
N ALA A 82 -1.81 -2.39 2.87
CA ALA A 82 -2.50 -3.59 2.43
C ALA A 82 -3.49 -3.34 1.30
N TYR A 83 -3.64 -4.34 0.45
CA TYR A 83 -4.49 -4.34 -0.74
C TYR A 83 -5.45 -5.53 -0.67
N PRO A 84 -6.62 -5.37 0.00
CA PRO A 84 -7.63 -6.41 0.11
C PRO A 84 -8.67 -6.33 -0.98
N PHE A 85 -9.22 -7.49 -1.38
CA PHE A 85 -10.47 -7.59 -2.10
C PHE A 85 -11.22 -8.88 -1.74
N ALA A 86 -12.52 -8.92 -2.07
CA ALA A 86 -13.36 -10.11 -1.94
C ALA A 86 -14.30 -10.26 -3.14
N SER A 87 -14.59 -11.49 -3.54
CA SER A 87 -15.58 -11.82 -4.55
C SER A 87 -16.18 -13.20 -4.30
N LYS A 88 -17.48 -13.35 -4.60
CA LYS A 88 -18.19 -14.65 -4.58
C LYS A 88 -18.09 -15.38 -5.92
N ASN A 89 -17.56 -14.73 -6.94
CA ASN A 89 -17.40 -15.32 -8.26
C ASN A 89 -15.92 -15.64 -8.48
N GLU A 90 -15.59 -16.90 -8.61
CA GLU A 90 -14.21 -17.40 -8.79
C GLU A 90 -13.48 -16.76 -9.98
N LYS A 91 -14.17 -16.60 -11.12
CA LYS A 91 -13.57 -15.96 -12.29
C LYS A 91 -13.24 -14.49 -12.03
N ASP A 92 -14.14 -13.79 -11.36
CA ASP A 92 -13.92 -12.39 -10.95
C ASP A 92 -12.81 -12.29 -9.90
N PHE A 93 -12.79 -13.19 -8.92
CA PHE A 93 -11.69 -13.30 -7.95
C PHE A 93 -10.33 -13.44 -8.64
N ASN A 94 -10.22 -14.35 -9.61
CA ASN A 94 -8.99 -14.57 -10.37
C ASN A 94 -8.60 -13.37 -11.24
N ASN A 95 -9.58 -12.63 -11.80
CA ASN A 95 -9.31 -11.39 -12.52
C ASN A 95 -8.79 -10.29 -11.59
N LEU A 96 -9.41 -10.11 -10.42
CA LEU A 96 -8.97 -9.16 -9.41
C LEU A 96 -7.58 -9.50 -8.88
N LEU A 97 -7.32 -10.78 -8.61
CA LEU A 97 -6.01 -11.26 -8.16
C LEU A 97 -4.89 -10.86 -9.14
N GLN A 98 -5.12 -11.05 -10.46
CA GLN A 98 -4.16 -10.65 -11.48
C GLN A 98 -3.90 -9.14 -11.46
N VAL A 99 -4.94 -8.33 -11.36
CA VAL A 99 -4.81 -6.86 -11.32
C VAL A 99 -4.07 -6.40 -10.07
N TYR A 100 -4.42 -6.95 -8.89
CA TYR A 100 -3.80 -6.56 -7.63
C TYR A 100 -2.33 -6.97 -7.54
N LEU A 101 -1.99 -8.19 -7.95
CA LEU A 101 -0.59 -8.63 -7.94
C LEU A 101 0.27 -7.85 -8.94
N ASP A 102 -0.26 -7.56 -10.13
CA ASP A 102 0.48 -6.75 -11.10
C ASP A 102 0.63 -5.30 -10.64
N ALA A 103 -0.41 -4.72 -10.05
CA ALA A 103 -0.37 -3.36 -9.52
C ALA A 103 0.65 -3.22 -8.35
N THR A 104 0.69 -4.19 -7.44
CA THR A 104 1.56 -4.11 -6.27
C THR A 104 3.02 -4.46 -6.58
N PHE A 105 3.29 -5.49 -7.38
CA PHE A 105 4.65 -5.96 -7.64
C PHE A 105 5.29 -5.39 -8.91
N PHE A 106 4.48 -4.87 -9.84
CA PHE A 106 4.95 -4.38 -11.14
C PHE A 106 4.30 -3.04 -11.50
N SER A 107 4.11 -2.17 -10.51
CA SER A 107 3.59 -0.83 -10.73
C SER A 107 4.50 0.00 -11.64
N ARG A 108 3.90 0.80 -12.53
CA ARG A 108 4.63 1.70 -13.43
C ARG A 108 5.11 2.96 -12.74
N LEU A 109 4.46 3.38 -11.68
CA LEU A 109 4.77 4.58 -10.88
C LEU A 109 5.14 5.78 -11.77
N HIS A 110 4.26 6.15 -12.69
CA HIS A 110 4.56 7.24 -13.60
C HIS A 110 4.65 8.59 -12.84
N GLU A 111 5.59 9.45 -13.20
CA GLU A 111 5.82 10.72 -12.51
C GLU A 111 4.57 11.63 -12.49
N LEU A 112 3.75 11.59 -13.55
CA LEU A 112 2.50 12.35 -13.59
C LEU A 112 1.43 11.80 -12.65
N ASP A 113 1.44 10.48 -12.38
CA ASP A 113 0.55 9.87 -11.38
C ASP A 113 0.99 10.29 -9.97
N PHE A 114 2.31 10.29 -9.70
CA PHE A 114 2.83 10.84 -8.45
C PHE A 114 2.42 12.31 -8.26
N ALA A 115 2.55 13.14 -9.29
CA ALA A 115 2.17 14.53 -9.22
C ALA A 115 0.66 14.72 -9.01
N GLN A 116 -0.16 13.82 -9.55
CA GLN A 116 -1.61 13.85 -9.34
C GLN A 116 -2.01 13.35 -7.97
N GLU A 117 -1.51 12.19 -7.56
CA GLU A 117 -1.90 11.54 -6.30
C GLU A 117 -1.21 12.20 -5.10
N GLY A 118 0.07 12.49 -5.19
CA GLY A 118 0.86 13.09 -4.11
C GLY A 118 0.65 14.59 -3.99
N HIS A 119 1.49 15.34 -4.69
CA HIS A 119 1.42 16.80 -4.69
C HIS A 119 2.03 17.39 -5.95
N ARG A 120 1.57 18.60 -6.28
CA ARG A 120 2.11 19.48 -7.33
C ARG A 120 1.75 20.94 -7.07
N LEU A 121 2.44 21.84 -7.70
CA LEU A 121 2.07 23.27 -7.72
C LEU A 121 1.14 23.56 -8.91
N GLU A 122 0.05 24.24 -8.63
CA GLU A 122 -0.87 24.78 -9.64
C GLU A 122 -1.25 26.21 -9.32
N PHE A 123 -1.56 26.99 -10.34
CA PHE A 123 -2.21 28.29 -10.15
C PHE A 123 -3.58 28.11 -9.48
N ALA A 124 -3.94 29.00 -8.56
CA ALA A 124 -5.25 29.03 -7.92
C ALA A 124 -6.37 29.12 -8.96
N GLU A 125 -6.14 29.93 -10.00
CA GLU A 125 -6.97 30.07 -11.19
C GLU A 125 -6.16 29.53 -12.39
N PRO A 126 -6.50 28.37 -12.96
CA PRO A 126 -5.67 27.71 -14.00
C PRO A 126 -5.38 28.57 -15.24
N GLU A 127 -6.29 29.48 -15.60
CA GLU A 127 -6.16 30.36 -16.76
C GLU A 127 -5.50 31.71 -16.42
N ASN A 128 -5.08 31.94 -15.17
CA ASN A 128 -4.51 33.21 -14.68
C ASN A 128 -3.13 32.97 -14.07
N SER A 129 -2.09 33.27 -14.83
CA SER A 129 -0.68 33.15 -14.40
C SER A 129 -0.28 34.14 -13.28
N ASP A 130 -1.11 35.13 -13.01
CA ASP A 130 -0.88 36.10 -11.93
C ASP A 130 -1.56 35.70 -10.62
N SER A 131 -2.31 34.58 -10.62
CA SER A 131 -2.92 34.01 -9.40
C SER A 131 -1.87 33.30 -8.53
N ASP A 132 -2.17 33.13 -7.25
CA ASP A 132 -1.30 32.45 -6.31
C ASP A 132 -1.01 31.00 -6.74
N LEU A 133 0.20 30.53 -6.46
CA LEU A 133 0.56 29.12 -6.58
C LEU A 133 0.13 28.35 -5.32
N LEU A 134 -0.59 27.28 -5.52
CA LEU A 134 -1.09 26.41 -4.46
C LEU A 134 -0.62 24.98 -4.66
N TYR A 135 -0.33 24.29 -3.56
CA TYR A 135 -0.16 22.85 -3.58
C TYR A 135 -1.51 22.16 -3.76
N LYS A 136 -1.55 21.22 -4.72
CA LYS A 136 -2.70 20.33 -4.97
C LYS A 136 -2.19 18.89 -5.13
N GLY A 137 -3.03 17.94 -4.83
CA GLY A 137 -2.81 16.51 -4.95
C GLY A 137 -3.95 15.77 -4.26
N VAL A 138 -4.19 14.53 -4.63
CA VAL A 138 -5.28 13.74 -4.02
C VAL A 138 -4.98 13.53 -2.53
N VAL A 139 -3.85 12.91 -2.21
CA VAL A 139 -3.42 12.66 -0.82
C VAL A 139 -3.17 13.96 -0.06
N TYR A 140 -2.53 14.96 -0.71
CA TYR A 140 -2.34 16.26 -0.08
C TYR A 140 -3.67 16.89 0.39
N ASN A 141 -4.69 16.89 -0.47
CA ASN A 141 -5.99 17.47 -0.12
C ASN A 141 -6.74 16.61 0.90
N GLU A 142 -6.65 15.28 0.80
CA GLU A 142 -7.21 14.35 1.77
C GLU A 142 -6.64 14.59 3.16
N MET A 143 -5.32 14.63 3.28
CA MET A 143 -4.65 14.86 4.55
C MET A 143 -4.88 16.27 5.11
N LYS A 144 -4.98 17.28 4.24
CA LYS A 144 -5.39 18.63 4.64
C LYS A 144 -6.80 18.63 5.24
N GLY A 145 -7.72 17.86 4.66
CA GLY A 145 -9.05 17.64 5.21
C GLY A 145 -9.02 16.85 6.54
N ALA A 146 -8.31 15.75 6.58
CA ALA A 146 -8.19 14.89 7.77
C ALA A 146 -7.60 15.65 8.98
N MET A 147 -6.51 16.40 8.75
CA MET A 147 -5.83 17.16 9.80
C MET A 147 -6.55 18.46 10.22
N SER A 148 -7.65 18.82 9.53
CA SER A 148 -8.55 19.89 10.01
C SER A 148 -9.41 19.45 11.21
N SER A 149 -9.49 18.15 11.49
CA SER A 149 -10.20 17.60 12.63
C SER A 149 -9.37 17.77 13.92
N PRO A 150 -9.90 18.43 14.98
CA PRO A 150 -9.19 18.54 16.27
C PRO A 150 -8.84 17.18 16.88
N ASN A 151 -9.68 16.16 16.71
CA ASN A 151 -9.42 14.82 17.25
C ASN A 151 -8.24 14.15 16.52
N ASN A 152 -8.14 14.28 15.20
CA ASN A 152 -7.02 13.74 14.44
C ASN A 152 -5.72 14.46 14.81
N THR A 153 -5.76 15.78 14.93
CA THR A 153 -4.61 16.58 15.38
C THR A 153 -4.16 16.16 16.79
N LEU A 154 -5.11 16.00 17.72
CA LEU A 154 -4.82 15.52 19.06
C LEU A 154 -4.16 14.15 19.04
N TRP A 155 -4.71 13.21 18.25
CA TRP A 155 -4.17 11.86 18.12
C TRP A 155 -2.72 11.88 17.60
N GLN A 156 -2.44 12.62 16.54
CA GLN A 156 -1.10 12.76 15.98
C GLN A 156 -0.11 13.39 16.98
N MET A 157 -0.53 14.41 17.70
CA MET A 157 0.29 15.01 18.75
C MET A 157 0.57 14.03 19.89
N MET A 158 -0.42 13.23 20.30
CA MET A 158 -0.23 12.20 21.31
C MET A 158 0.77 11.13 20.86
N THR A 159 0.61 10.56 19.68
CA THR A 159 1.51 9.51 19.17
C THR A 159 2.94 10.04 18.99
N LYS A 160 3.09 11.27 18.50
CA LYS A 160 4.38 11.93 18.35
C LYS A 160 5.14 12.05 19.68
N HIS A 161 4.44 12.32 20.78
CA HIS A 161 5.07 12.46 22.11
C HIS A 161 5.19 11.14 22.87
N LEU A 162 4.28 10.19 22.65
CA LEU A 162 4.33 8.88 23.30
C LEU A 162 5.36 7.95 22.68
N PHE A 163 5.65 8.11 21.39
CA PHE A 163 6.52 7.22 20.63
C PHE A 163 7.69 7.96 19.95
N PRO A 164 8.52 8.71 20.70
CA PRO A 164 9.50 9.63 20.09
C PRO A 164 10.62 8.95 19.32
N THR A 165 10.83 7.64 19.49
CA THR A 165 11.96 6.89 18.92
C THR A 165 11.55 5.77 17.97
N THR A 166 10.26 5.65 17.67
CA THR A 166 9.73 4.60 16.77
C THR A 166 9.02 5.22 15.56
N THR A 167 8.69 4.40 14.58
CA THR A 167 7.93 4.83 13.40
C THR A 167 6.59 5.48 13.73
N TYR A 168 6.00 5.12 14.86
CA TYR A 168 4.71 5.69 15.30
C TYR A 168 4.79 7.17 15.72
N HIS A 169 6.01 7.73 15.77
CA HIS A 169 6.24 9.17 15.88
C HIS A 169 5.71 9.94 14.67
N TYR A 170 5.77 9.31 13.49
CA TYR A 170 5.44 9.94 12.23
C TYR A 170 3.98 9.74 11.84
N ASN A 171 3.45 10.69 11.07
CA ASN A 171 2.15 10.56 10.43
C ASN A 171 2.31 9.80 9.10
N SER A 172 1.98 8.50 9.09
CA SER A 172 2.10 7.66 7.88
C SER A 172 1.22 8.12 6.73
N GLY A 173 0.10 8.80 7.02
CA GLY A 173 -0.77 9.41 6.01
C GLY A 173 -0.15 10.65 5.38
N GLY A 174 0.78 11.31 6.07
CA GLY A 174 1.45 12.54 5.68
C GLY A 174 0.93 13.77 6.41
N GLU A 175 1.85 14.59 6.92
CA GLU A 175 1.51 15.93 7.38
C GLU A 175 1.40 16.87 6.18
N PRO A 176 0.34 17.69 6.08
CA PRO A 176 0.19 18.63 4.96
C PRO A 176 1.36 19.59 4.76
N SER A 177 2.10 19.91 5.84
CA SER A 177 3.33 20.71 5.77
C SER A 177 4.51 19.97 5.14
N ASP A 178 4.57 18.64 5.32
CA ASP A 178 5.72 17.81 5.00
C ASP A 178 5.53 17.07 3.65
N ILE A 179 4.29 16.81 3.25
CA ILE A 179 3.97 16.16 1.97
C ILE A 179 4.69 16.81 0.78
N PRO A 180 4.77 18.16 0.66
CA PRO A 180 5.48 18.81 -0.45
C PRO A 180 6.98 18.54 -0.50
N ASP A 181 7.59 18.06 0.56
CA ASP A 181 9.02 17.72 0.63
C ASP A 181 9.33 16.35 0.02
N LEU A 182 8.31 15.51 -0.22
CA LEU A 182 8.49 14.23 -0.86
C LEU A 182 8.83 14.37 -2.33
N SER A 183 9.99 13.91 -2.73
CA SER A 183 10.36 13.83 -4.15
C SER A 183 9.90 12.51 -4.79
N TYR A 184 9.69 12.54 -6.10
CA TYR A 184 9.39 11.36 -6.90
C TYR A 184 10.47 10.26 -6.76
N GLN A 185 11.74 10.64 -6.67
CA GLN A 185 12.85 9.70 -6.48
C GLN A 185 12.80 8.99 -5.12
N GLN A 186 12.36 9.66 -4.07
CA GLN A 186 12.15 9.04 -2.76
C GLN A 186 11.00 8.02 -2.82
N LEU A 187 9.89 8.34 -3.50
CA LEU A 187 8.80 7.40 -3.73
C LEU A 187 9.28 6.13 -4.45
N LEU A 188 10.04 6.28 -5.55
CA LEU A 188 10.59 5.14 -6.28
C LEU A 188 11.50 4.28 -5.41
N LYS A 189 12.38 4.91 -4.62
CA LYS A 189 13.27 4.20 -3.70
C LYS A 189 12.49 3.45 -2.62
N PHE A 190 11.43 4.07 -2.09
CA PHE A 190 10.57 3.44 -1.09
C PHE A 190 9.85 2.22 -1.67
N TYR A 191 9.30 2.30 -2.88
CA TYR A 191 8.72 1.17 -3.58
C TYR A 191 9.72 0.02 -3.74
N GLN A 192 10.91 0.29 -4.28
CA GLN A 192 11.94 -0.71 -4.52
C GLN A 192 12.38 -1.44 -3.25
N SER A 193 12.36 -0.76 -2.10
CA SER A 193 12.79 -1.33 -0.83
C SER A 193 11.68 -2.04 -0.05
N HIS A 194 10.41 -1.69 -0.26
CA HIS A 194 9.30 -2.19 0.55
C HIS A 194 8.33 -3.11 -0.21
N TYR A 195 8.11 -2.90 -1.52
CA TYR A 195 7.16 -3.69 -2.33
C TYR A 195 7.85 -4.88 -2.97
N HIS A 196 8.26 -5.80 -2.13
CA HIS A 196 8.96 -7.02 -2.53
C HIS A 196 8.35 -8.24 -1.85
N PRO A 197 8.26 -9.42 -2.51
CA PRO A 197 7.70 -10.62 -1.88
C PRO A 197 8.34 -10.99 -0.53
N SER A 198 9.63 -10.78 -0.35
CA SER A 198 10.30 -11.04 0.94
C SER A 198 9.78 -10.16 2.10
N ASN A 199 9.10 -9.05 1.80
CA ASN A 199 8.46 -8.16 2.76
C ASN A 199 6.93 -8.32 2.76
N ALA A 200 6.40 -9.22 1.93
CA ALA A 200 4.97 -9.38 1.75
C ALA A 200 4.39 -10.46 2.67
N VAL A 201 3.18 -10.21 3.15
CA VAL A 201 2.30 -11.18 3.78
C VAL A 201 1.05 -11.31 2.92
N PHE A 202 0.77 -12.52 2.47
CA PHE A 202 -0.44 -12.87 1.76
C PHE A 202 -1.44 -13.45 2.76
N MET A 203 -2.70 -13.11 2.62
CA MET A 203 -3.79 -13.73 3.37
C MET A 203 -4.91 -14.09 2.42
N THR A 204 -5.47 -15.30 2.58
CA THR A 204 -6.67 -15.73 1.85
C THR A 204 -7.66 -16.37 2.82
N PHE A 205 -8.95 -16.24 2.47
CA PHE A 205 -10.07 -16.86 3.15
C PHE A 205 -11.06 -17.36 2.10
N GLY A 206 -11.70 -18.49 2.35
CA GLY A 206 -12.79 -19.01 1.51
C GLY A 206 -12.63 -20.48 1.17
N ASP A 207 -13.34 -20.92 0.13
CA ASP A 207 -13.41 -22.30 -0.34
C ASP A 207 -12.40 -22.65 -1.46
N ILE A 208 -11.67 -21.65 -2.00
CA ILE A 208 -10.59 -21.92 -2.96
C ILE A 208 -9.38 -22.49 -2.21
N PRO A 209 -8.90 -23.71 -2.59
CA PRO A 209 -7.79 -24.35 -1.86
C PRO A 209 -6.49 -23.55 -1.88
N ALA A 210 -5.70 -23.61 -0.80
CA ALA A 210 -4.40 -22.94 -0.70
C ALA A 210 -3.46 -23.26 -1.88
N ALA A 211 -3.48 -24.50 -2.40
CA ALA A 211 -2.65 -24.92 -3.53
C ALA A 211 -2.95 -24.15 -4.82
N GLU A 212 -4.20 -23.75 -5.06
CA GLU A 212 -4.59 -22.94 -6.22
C GLU A 212 -4.11 -21.50 -6.07
N HIS A 213 -4.20 -20.95 -4.86
CA HIS A 213 -3.62 -19.64 -4.54
C HIS A 213 -2.11 -19.65 -4.78
N HIS A 214 -1.39 -20.68 -4.31
CA HIS A 214 0.06 -20.80 -4.52
C HIS A 214 0.44 -20.85 -6.00
N ALA A 215 -0.28 -21.65 -6.81
CA ALA A 215 -0.05 -21.71 -8.25
C ALA A 215 -0.27 -20.35 -8.93
N SER A 216 -1.28 -19.61 -8.49
CA SER A 216 -1.57 -18.27 -8.98
C SER A 216 -0.50 -17.25 -8.55
N PHE A 217 -0.10 -17.23 -7.28
CA PHE A 217 0.95 -16.32 -6.79
C PHE A 217 2.28 -16.57 -7.49
N GLU A 218 2.67 -17.84 -7.66
CA GLU A 218 3.88 -18.23 -8.37
C GLU A 218 3.86 -17.73 -9.80
N SER A 219 2.81 -18.06 -10.57
CA SER A 219 2.73 -17.74 -12.00
C SER A 219 2.57 -16.24 -12.28
N LEU A 220 1.91 -15.50 -11.38
CA LEU A 220 1.60 -14.08 -11.58
C LEU A 220 2.67 -13.14 -11.06
N ALA A 221 3.39 -13.53 -9.99
CA ALA A 221 4.34 -12.65 -9.34
C ALA A 221 5.62 -13.32 -8.84
N LEU A 222 5.52 -14.35 -7.96
CA LEU A 222 6.65 -14.78 -7.13
C LEU A 222 7.81 -15.38 -7.91
N SER A 223 7.55 -16.07 -9.03
CA SER A 223 8.58 -16.64 -9.92
C SER A 223 9.56 -15.61 -10.50
N ARG A 224 9.24 -14.33 -10.43
CA ARG A 224 10.08 -13.23 -10.95
C ARG A 224 11.03 -12.65 -9.89
N PHE A 225 11.00 -13.16 -8.66
CA PHE A 225 11.74 -12.61 -7.54
C PHE A 225 12.63 -13.65 -6.84
N GLU A 226 13.73 -13.20 -6.31
CA GLU A 226 14.59 -13.94 -5.41
C GLU A 226 14.48 -13.39 -3.99
N ARG A 227 14.94 -14.13 -2.99
CA ARG A 227 14.92 -13.70 -1.59
C ARG A 227 15.84 -12.50 -1.37
N LEU A 228 15.30 -11.45 -0.77
CA LEU A 228 16.06 -10.32 -0.24
C LEU A 228 16.16 -10.45 1.28
N ASP A 229 17.31 -10.05 1.82
CA ASP A 229 17.47 -9.85 3.26
C ASP A 229 16.92 -8.49 3.65
N ILE A 230 15.69 -8.49 4.22
CA ILE A 230 14.98 -7.29 4.66
C ILE A 230 14.84 -7.22 6.18
N CYS A 231 15.82 -7.75 6.89
CA CYS A 231 15.82 -7.85 8.35
C CYS A 231 15.65 -6.51 9.09
N LEU A 232 15.69 -5.39 8.40
CA LEU A 232 15.63 -4.05 8.98
C LEU A 232 14.23 -3.41 8.97
N LEU A 233 13.19 -4.09 8.45
CA LEU A 233 11.83 -3.55 8.39
C LEU A 233 10.99 -3.90 9.63
N TYR A 234 11.58 -3.89 10.82
CA TYR A 234 10.87 -4.03 12.07
C TYR A 234 10.35 -2.67 12.56
N THR A 235 9.08 -2.65 12.94
CA THR A 235 8.34 -1.43 13.31
C THR A 235 8.60 -0.97 14.74
N SER A 236 8.88 -1.90 15.64
CA SER A 236 9.30 -1.60 17.01
C SER A 236 10.12 -2.76 17.59
N PRO A 237 11.01 -2.51 18.55
CA PRO A 237 11.65 -3.58 19.30
C PRO A 237 10.56 -4.40 20.01
N SER A 238 10.63 -5.72 19.85
CA SER A 238 9.81 -6.65 20.63
C SER A 238 10.10 -6.44 22.12
N PRO A 239 9.13 -6.64 23.02
CA PRO A 239 9.40 -6.68 24.47
C PRO A 239 10.50 -7.68 24.85
N ARG A 240 10.77 -8.69 24.01
CA ARG A 240 11.89 -9.63 24.18
C ARG A 240 13.24 -9.00 23.86
N ASP A 241 13.30 -8.04 22.94
CA ASP A 241 14.54 -7.37 22.55
C ASP A 241 15.01 -6.37 23.60
N LEU A 242 14.10 -5.89 24.45
CA LEU A 242 14.39 -4.99 25.58
C LEU A 242 15.02 -5.73 26.77
N THR A 243 15.04 -7.06 26.80
CA THR A 243 15.59 -7.86 27.89
C THR A 243 17.02 -8.36 27.64
N THR A 244 17.63 -8.02 26.49
CA THR A 244 18.98 -8.46 26.10
C THR A 244 20.03 -7.35 26.14
N SER A 245 19.73 -6.23 26.77
CA SER A 245 20.69 -5.13 27.01
C SER A 245 21.16 -5.06 28.46
#